data_49ab60e8d3767e330ff78e572abe8529
#
_entry.id   49ab60e8d3767e330ff78e572abe8529
#
_cell.length_a   1.000
_cell.length_b   1.000
_cell.length_c   1.000
_cell.angle_alpha   90.00
_cell.angle_beta   90.00
_cell.angle_gamma   90.00
#
_symmetry.space_group_name_H-M   'P 1'
#
loop_
_entity.id
_entity.type
_entity.pdbx_description
1 polymer ?
#
loop_
_entity_poly.entity_id
_entity_poly.type
_entity_poly.pdbx_seq_one_letter_code
_entity_poly.pdbx_strand_id
1 'polypeptide(L)'
;VKLSKFVIKFRYAFFTLFLILTTASIFGIRLVKVNNNTASYLPPESETRQALDIMAKEFESNGSTEVMIKETTVEKTNELIEQIYTIDHVSTIKFDETKNYIDGCSLLTISLDCNSESNEAKKAVNDIRTLLKDQKIALRGSLAKSVMFSQTMTSEMIIILAIAVVVILTVLTLTSKSFFEIPIFLVTFVVAAILNMGTNFLLGSISFITN
;
A
#
# COMPACT_ATOMS: atom_id res chain seq x y z
N VAL A 1 17.16 41.54 -5.35
CA VAL A 1 18.18 41.81 -6.39
C VAL A 1 19.54 41.15 -6.10
N LYS A 2 20.03 41.06 -4.85
CA LYS A 2 21.33 40.44 -4.53
C LYS A 2 21.26 38.90 -4.63
N LEU A 3 20.15 38.27 -4.18
CA LEU A 3 19.97 36.81 -4.19
C LEU A 3 19.86 36.24 -5.60
N SER A 4 19.11 36.91 -6.50
CA SER A 4 18.97 36.46 -7.89
C SER A 4 20.28 36.55 -8.66
N LYS A 5 21.09 37.58 -8.46
CA LYS A 5 22.43 37.71 -9.04
C LYS A 5 23.38 36.57 -8.56
N PHE A 6 23.27 36.18 -7.27
CA PHE A 6 24.05 35.09 -6.69
C PHE A 6 23.67 33.76 -7.32
N VAL A 7 22.36 33.45 -7.44
CA VAL A 7 21.89 32.23 -8.06
C VAL A 7 22.31 32.13 -9.53
N ILE A 8 22.19 33.24 -10.29
CA ILE A 8 22.61 33.27 -11.70
C ILE A 8 24.12 33.05 -11.83
N LYS A 9 24.94 33.66 -10.94
CA LYS A 9 26.40 33.48 -10.95
C LYS A 9 26.80 32.03 -10.70
N PHE A 10 26.10 31.33 -9.80
CA PHE A 10 26.41 29.96 -9.41
C PHE A 10 25.44 28.93 -10.04
N ARG A 11 24.77 29.28 -11.15
CA ARG A 11 23.75 28.44 -11.80
C ARG A 11 24.17 26.99 -12.06
N TYR A 12 25.42 26.76 -12.49
CA TYR A 12 25.93 25.42 -12.73
C TYR A 12 26.12 24.61 -11.45
N ALA A 13 26.59 25.26 -10.38
CA ALA A 13 26.74 24.62 -9.08
C ALA A 13 25.37 24.21 -8.49
N PHE A 14 24.37 25.10 -8.60
CA PHE A 14 22.99 24.77 -8.20
C PHE A 14 22.41 23.64 -9.04
N PHE A 15 22.59 23.69 -10.38
CA PHE A 15 22.11 22.62 -11.25
C PHE A 15 22.73 21.28 -10.90
N THR A 16 24.05 21.22 -10.69
CA THR A 16 24.78 19.99 -10.31
C THR A 16 24.31 19.51 -8.94
N LEU A 17 24.12 20.40 -7.97
CA LEU A 17 23.60 20.05 -6.64
C LEU A 17 22.21 19.40 -6.73
N PHE A 18 21.26 20.05 -7.44
CA PHE A 18 19.92 19.52 -7.62
C PHE A 18 19.92 18.19 -8.38
N LEU A 19 20.80 18.02 -9.38
CA LEU A 19 20.93 16.77 -10.11
C LEU A 19 21.40 15.62 -9.20
N ILE A 20 22.40 15.88 -8.35
CA ILE A 20 22.91 14.89 -7.38
C ILE A 20 21.80 14.55 -6.37
N LEU A 21 21.14 15.55 -5.81
CA LEU A 21 20.06 15.34 -4.83
C LEU A 21 18.88 14.56 -5.45
N THR A 22 18.48 14.89 -6.69
CA THR A 22 17.40 14.18 -7.38
C THR A 22 17.78 12.73 -7.66
N THR A 23 19.02 12.48 -8.07
CA THR A 23 19.51 11.12 -8.30
C THR A 23 19.53 10.33 -6.99
N ALA A 24 20.05 10.89 -5.90
CA ALA A 24 20.04 10.28 -4.59
C ALA A 24 18.61 10.00 -4.10
N SER A 25 17.67 10.93 -4.34
CA SER A 25 16.26 10.79 -3.98
C SER A 25 15.57 9.65 -4.72
N ILE A 26 15.87 9.44 -6.00
CA ILE A 26 15.33 8.30 -6.78
C ILE A 26 15.73 6.97 -6.14
N PHE A 27 16.97 6.84 -5.67
CA PHE A 27 17.40 5.67 -4.92
C PHE A 27 16.72 5.59 -3.54
N GLY A 28 16.58 6.72 -2.85
CA GLY A 28 15.91 6.83 -1.56
C GLY A 28 14.45 6.35 -1.59
N ILE A 29 13.70 6.69 -2.63
CA ILE A 29 12.28 6.29 -2.80
C ILE A 29 12.12 4.76 -2.73
N ARG A 30 13.04 4.00 -3.28
CA ARG A 30 12.99 2.52 -3.26
C ARG A 30 13.17 1.92 -1.88
N LEU A 31 13.76 2.65 -0.97
CA LEU A 31 14.04 2.23 0.40
C LEU A 31 12.95 2.65 1.39
N VAL A 32 12.04 3.55 0.97
CA VAL A 32 10.93 3.99 1.80
C VAL A 32 9.90 2.87 1.93
N LYS A 33 9.58 2.51 3.17
CA LYS A 33 8.51 1.54 3.47
C LYS A 33 7.23 2.29 3.80
N VAL A 34 6.13 1.87 3.19
CA VAL A 34 4.80 2.38 3.54
C VAL A 34 4.25 1.55 4.68
N ASN A 35 4.05 2.19 5.84
CA ASN A 35 3.46 1.57 7.02
C ASN A 35 2.11 2.26 7.30
N ASN A 36 1.02 1.55 7.03
CA ASN A 36 -0.34 2.05 7.27
C ASN A 36 -0.90 1.57 8.62
N ASN A 37 -0.07 0.91 9.44
CA ASN A 37 -0.46 0.53 10.80
C ASN A 37 -0.44 1.75 11.72
N THR A 38 -1.60 2.29 12.03
CA THR A 38 -1.74 3.45 12.92
C THR A 38 -1.25 3.16 14.34
N ALA A 39 -1.33 1.91 14.79
CA ALA A 39 -0.85 1.50 16.09
C ALA A 39 0.68 1.62 16.23
N SER A 40 1.43 1.51 15.12
CA SER A 40 2.90 1.68 15.11
C SER A 40 3.34 3.10 15.45
N TYR A 41 2.46 4.09 15.30
CA TYR A 41 2.74 5.50 15.57
C TYR A 41 2.35 5.92 16.99
N LEU A 42 1.74 5.03 17.76
CA LEU A 42 1.44 5.29 19.18
C LEU A 42 2.74 5.30 19.99
N PRO A 43 2.84 6.18 21.01
CA PRO A 43 3.97 6.15 21.94
C PRO A 43 4.13 4.76 22.58
N PRO A 44 5.36 4.27 22.79
CA PRO A 44 5.61 2.95 23.41
C PRO A 44 4.98 2.80 24.80
N GLU A 45 4.83 3.91 25.52
CA GLU A 45 4.25 3.94 26.86
C GLU A 45 2.71 3.93 26.87
N SER A 46 2.05 4.05 25.70
CA SER A 46 0.59 4.03 25.65
C SER A 46 0.04 2.64 25.98
N GLU A 47 -1.02 2.59 26.79
CA GLU A 47 -1.69 1.34 27.18
C GLU A 47 -2.12 0.52 25.95
N THR A 48 -2.62 1.20 24.93
CA THR A 48 -3.02 0.56 23.67
C THR A 48 -1.84 -0.13 22.98
N ARG A 49 -0.67 0.51 22.94
CA ARG A 49 0.54 -0.08 22.33
C ARG A 49 1.00 -1.29 23.12
N GLN A 50 1.07 -1.17 24.44
CA GLN A 50 1.46 -2.27 25.33
C GLN A 50 0.51 -3.46 25.21
N ALA A 51 -0.82 -3.21 25.17
CA ALA A 51 -1.82 -4.26 25.00
C ALA A 51 -1.66 -4.98 23.65
N LEU A 52 -1.42 -4.25 22.56
CA LEU A 52 -1.17 -4.83 21.23
C LEU A 52 0.13 -5.67 21.20
N ASP A 53 1.18 -5.20 21.85
CA ASP A 53 2.44 -5.93 21.94
C ASP A 53 2.31 -7.23 22.76
N ILE A 54 1.51 -7.21 23.84
CA ILE A 54 1.16 -8.41 24.63
C ILE A 54 0.32 -9.36 23.80
N MET A 55 -0.70 -8.85 23.10
CA MET A 55 -1.54 -9.68 22.22
C MET A 55 -0.71 -10.34 21.12
N ALA A 56 0.23 -9.63 20.53
CA ALA A 56 1.10 -10.17 19.47
C ALA A 56 2.04 -11.27 20.00
N LYS A 57 2.49 -11.16 21.27
CA LYS A 57 3.40 -12.14 21.88
C LYS A 57 2.70 -13.37 22.43
N GLU A 58 1.58 -13.16 23.14
CA GLU A 58 0.93 -14.24 23.91
C GLU A 58 -0.14 -14.98 23.10
N PHE A 59 -0.76 -14.32 22.11
CA PHE A 59 -1.89 -14.89 21.37
C PHE A 59 -1.56 -15.18 19.90
N GLU A 60 -0.27 -15.10 19.50
CA GLU A 60 0.12 -15.25 18.09
C GLU A 60 -0.93 -14.57 17.19
N SER A 61 -0.96 -13.24 17.19
CA SER A 61 -1.95 -12.45 16.44
C SER A 61 -1.76 -12.65 14.93
N ASN A 62 -1.97 -13.88 14.51
CA ASN A 62 -1.86 -14.31 13.13
C ASN A 62 -3.00 -13.73 12.30
N GLY A 63 -2.68 -13.26 11.12
CA GLY A 63 -3.68 -12.77 10.20
C GLY A 63 -4.69 -13.86 9.86
N SER A 64 -5.98 -13.53 9.95
CA SER A 64 -7.02 -14.43 9.47
C SER A 64 -7.94 -13.74 8.49
N THR A 65 -8.42 -14.52 7.53
CA THR A 65 -9.41 -14.08 6.54
C THR A 65 -10.46 -15.16 6.34
N GLU A 66 -11.70 -14.74 6.16
CA GLU A 66 -12.79 -15.62 5.78
C GLU A 66 -13.03 -15.49 4.28
N VAL A 67 -13.12 -16.62 3.61
CA VAL A 67 -13.37 -16.72 2.17
C VAL A 67 -14.66 -17.49 1.97
N MET A 68 -15.67 -16.83 1.44
CA MET A 68 -16.91 -17.48 1.02
C MET A 68 -16.83 -17.75 -0.49
N ILE A 69 -16.98 -19.00 -0.88
CA ILE A 69 -17.03 -19.44 -2.28
C ILE A 69 -18.48 -19.78 -2.60
N LYS A 70 -19.04 -19.16 -3.62
CA LYS A 70 -20.43 -19.37 -4.07
C LYS A 70 -20.45 -20.32 -5.25
N GLU A 71 -21.61 -20.99 -5.42
CA GLU A 71 -21.86 -21.91 -6.54
C GLU A 71 -20.79 -23.01 -6.63
N THR A 72 -20.46 -23.62 -5.51
CA THR A 72 -19.45 -24.67 -5.39
C THR A 72 -20.05 -25.96 -4.81
N THR A 73 -19.30 -27.05 -4.88
CA THR A 73 -19.61 -28.32 -4.20
C THR A 73 -18.56 -28.59 -3.13
N VAL A 74 -18.83 -29.54 -2.23
CA VAL A 74 -17.90 -29.92 -1.16
C VAL A 74 -16.60 -30.47 -1.77
N GLU A 75 -16.70 -31.31 -2.79
CA GLU A 75 -15.53 -31.91 -3.47
C GLU A 75 -14.63 -30.80 -4.06
N LYS A 76 -15.25 -29.88 -4.81
CA LYS A 76 -14.53 -28.75 -5.42
C LYS A 76 -13.93 -27.83 -4.35
N THR A 77 -14.61 -27.64 -3.23
CA THR A 77 -14.08 -26.86 -2.11
C THR A 77 -12.83 -27.51 -1.53
N ASN A 78 -12.82 -28.84 -1.36
CA ASN A 78 -11.66 -29.57 -0.85
C ASN A 78 -10.47 -29.49 -1.83
N GLU A 79 -10.69 -29.57 -3.14
CA GLU A 79 -9.64 -29.33 -4.15
C GLU A 79 -9.04 -27.92 -4.04
N LEU A 80 -9.89 -26.91 -3.86
CA LEU A 80 -9.43 -25.53 -3.70
C LEU A 80 -8.66 -25.33 -2.38
N ILE A 81 -9.06 -26.01 -1.30
CA ILE A 81 -8.34 -25.99 -0.03
C ILE A 81 -6.91 -26.52 -0.21
N GLU A 82 -6.71 -27.65 -0.93
CA GLU A 82 -5.39 -28.17 -1.22
C GLU A 82 -4.53 -27.17 -2.02
N GLN A 83 -5.13 -26.50 -3.00
CA GLN A 83 -4.43 -25.47 -3.77
C GLN A 83 -4.09 -24.25 -2.91
N ILE A 84 -4.97 -23.81 -2.00
CA ILE A 84 -4.71 -22.67 -1.10
C ILE A 84 -3.57 -23.01 -0.12
N TYR A 85 -3.44 -24.27 0.32
CA TYR A 85 -2.31 -24.68 1.17
C TYR A 85 -0.94 -24.57 0.48
N THR A 86 -0.87 -24.51 -0.85
CA THR A 86 0.40 -24.28 -1.57
C THR A 86 0.89 -22.84 -1.52
N ILE A 87 0.05 -21.92 -1.04
CA ILE A 87 0.38 -20.50 -0.94
C ILE A 87 1.24 -20.27 0.30
N ASP A 88 2.34 -19.53 0.12
CA ASP A 88 3.24 -19.15 1.21
C ASP A 88 2.49 -18.48 2.35
N HIS A 89 2.87 -18.78 3.58
CA HIS A 89 2.30 -18.21 4.80
C HIS A 89 0.88 -18.65 5.15
N VAL A 90 0.27 -19.56 4.41
CA VAL A 90 -1.00 -20.19 4.83
C VAL A 90 -0.69 -21.27 5.88
N SER A 91 -1.17 -21.06 7.10
CA SER A 91 -0.93 -21.96 8.24
C SER A 91 -2.05 -22.96 8.44
N THR A 92 -3.29 -22.51 8.48
CA THR A 92 -4.43 -23.38 8.78
C THR A 92 -5.67 -22.92 7.99
N ILE A 93 -6.39 -23.90 7.45
CA ILE A 93 -7.69 -23.66 6.82
C ILE A 93 -8.73 -24.46 7.60
N LYS A 94 -9.74 -23.78 8.15
CA LYS A 94 -10.85 -24.40 8.84
C LYS A 94 -12.05 -24.46 7.92
N PHE A 95 -12.53 -25.66 7.66
CA PHE A 95 -13.74 -25.94 6.90
C PHE A 95 -14.46 -27.13 7.55
N ASP A 96 -15.75 -26.95 7.88
CA ASP A 96 -16.61 -27.99 8.42
C ASP A 96 -17.77 -28.17 7.43
N GLU A 97 -17.81 -29.30 6.75
CA GLU A 97 -18.81 -29.60 5.72
C GLU A 97 -20.26 -29.49 6.22
N THR A 98 -20.48 -29.72 7.49
CA THR A 98 -21.83 -29.67 8.10
C THR A 98 -22.27 -28.28 8.51
N LYS A 99 -21.32 -27.39 8.85
CA LYS A 99 -21.60 -26.06 9.39
C LYS A 99 -21.26 -24.94 8.40
N ASN A 100 -20.24 -25.15 7.60
CA ASN A 100 -19.66 -24.15 6.73
C ASN A 100 -20.00 -24.34 5.25
N TYR A 101 -20.88 -25.30 4.93
CA TYR A 101 -21.44 -25.51 3.60
C TYR A 101 -22.95 -25.43 3.64
N ILE A 102 -23.52 -24.39 3.01
CA ILE A 102 -24.95 -24.13 2.97
C ILE A 102 -25.34 -23.60 1.58
N ASP A 103 -26.37 -24.18 0.98
CA ASP A 103 -26.96 -23.73 -0.29
C ASP A 103 -25.93 -23.50 -1.42
N GLY A 104 -24.98 -24.40 -1.57
CA GLY A 104 -23.93 -24.28 -2.59
C GLY A 104 -22.87 -23.23 -2.31
N CYS A 105 -22.80 -22.75 -1.07
CA CYS A 105 -21.79 -21.80 -0.61
C CYS A 105 -20.90 -22.45 0.45
N SER A 106 -19.58 -22.35 0.30
CA SER A 106 -18.59 -22.80 1.29
C SER A 106 -17.96 -21.59 1.98
N LEU A 107 -17.82 -21.65 3.30
CA LEU A 107 -17.13 -20.67 4.11
C LEU A 107 -15.83 -21.25 4.65
N LEU A 108 -14.70 -20.75 4.20
CA LEU A 108 -13.38 -21.11 4.66
C LEU A 108 -12.83 -20.05 5.61
N THR A 109 -12.28 -20.46 6.75
CA THR A 109 -11.50 -19.58 7.62
C THR A 109 -10.02 -19.91 7.44
N ILE A 110 -9.27 -19.01 6.83
CA ILE A 110 -7.86 -19.16 6.51
C ILE A 110 -7.05 -18.34 7.52
N SER A 111 -6.14 -19.01 8.23
CA SER A 111 -5.19 -18.37 9.15
C SER A 111 -3.80 -18.37 8.52
N LEU A 112 -3.09 -17.27 8.67
CA LEU A 112 -1.71 -17.10 8.19
C LEU A 112 -0.73 -17.20 9.36
N ASP A 113 0.52 -17.54 9.09
CA ASP A 113 1.62 -17.57 10.07
C ASP A 113 2.35 -16.23 10.24
N CYS A 114 1.81 -15.17 9.65
CA CYS A 114 2.39 -13.84 9.67
C CYS A 114 1.40 -12.79 10.19
N ASN A 115 1.93 -11.63 10.59
CA ASN A 115 1.13 -10.53 11.11
C ASN A 115 0.18 -10.00 10.02
N SER A 116 -1.08 -9.71 10.39
CA SER A 116 -2.15 -9.22 9.50
C SER A 116 -1.79 -7.99 8.67
N GLU A 117 -0.84 -7.20 9.13
CA GLU A 117 -0.47 -5.94 8.47
C GLU A 117 0.83 -6.03 7.68
N SER A 118 1.48 -7.20 7.72
CA SER A 118 2.72 -7.46 7.00
C SER A 118 2.50 -7.48 5.47
N ASN A 119 3.56 -7.24 4.72
CA ASN A 119 3.50 -7.35 3.27
C ASN A 119 3.32 -8.79 2.79
N GLU A 120 3.82 -9.73 3.57
CA GLU A 120 3.68 -11.18 3.37
C GLU A 120 2.21 -11.58 3.47
N ALA A 121 1.50 -11.10 4.50
CA ALA A 121 0.05 -11.34 4.65
C ALA A 121 -0.76 -10.75 3.50
N LYS A 122 -0.41 -9.52 3.06
CA LYS A 122 -1.06 -8.88 1.91
C LYS A 122 -0.81 -9.66 0.63
N LYS A 123 0.40 -10.17 0.43
CA LYS A 123 0.76 -11.02 -0.72
C LYS A 123 -0.06 -12.30 -0.69
N ALA A 124 -0.09 -13.02 0.43
CA ALA A 124 -0.84 -14.27 0.58
C ALA A 124 -2.33 -14.10 0.23
N VAL A 125 -2.98 -13.03 0.72
CA VAL A 125 -4.39 -12.74 0.38
C VAL A 125 -4.57 -12.43 -1.11
N ASN A 126 -3.64 -11.72 -1.73
CA ASN A 126 -3.69 -11.47 -3.17
C ASN A 126 -3.50 -12.73 -3.99
N ASP A 127 -2.63 -13.63 -3.56
CA ASP A 127 -2.38 -14.91 -4.20
C ASP A 127 -3.61 -15.82 -4.07
N ILE A 128 -4.26 -15.89 -2.88
CA ILE A 128 -5.55 -16.56 -2.68
C ILE A 128 -6.62 -15.99 -3.63
N ARG A 129 -6.71 -14.67 -3.73
CA ARG A 129 -7.68 -14.02 -4.61
C ARG A 129 -7.42 -14.31 -6.09
N THR A 130 -6.16 -14.37 -6.48
CA THR A 130 -5.74 -14.68 -7.85
C THR A 130 -6.02 -16.14 -8.19
N LEU A 131 -5.77 -17.06 -7.27
CA LEU A 131 -6.10 -18.47 -7.40
C LEU A 131 -7.60 -18.69 -7.57
N LEU A 132 -8.40 -17.97 -6.81
CA LEU A 132 -9.86 -18.07 -6.81
C LEU A 132 -10.57 -17.13 -7.79
N LYS A 133 -9.85 -16.47 -8.71
CA LYS A 133 -10.41 -15.44 -9.62
C LYS A 133 -11.56 -15.94 -10.48
N ASP A 134 -11.58 -17.24 -10.84
CA ASP A 134 -12.60 -17.86 -11.68
C ASP A 134 -13.81 -18.33 -10.86
N GLN A 135 -13.78 -18.15 -9.54
CA GLN A 135 -14.86 -18.47 -8.62
C GLN A 135 -15.58 -17.17 -8.16
N LYS A 136 -16.84 -17.29 -7.83
CA LYS A 136 -17.60 -16.21 -7.19
C LYS A 136 -17.26 -16.16 -5.71
N ILE A 137 -16.31 -15.33 -5.31
CA ILE A 137 -15.84 -15.24 -3.93
C ILE A 137 -16.26 -13.95 -3.25
N ALA A 138 -16.40 -14.04 -1.92
CA ALA A 138 -16.45 -12.88 -1.04
C ALA A 138 -15.44 -13.07 0.09
N LEU A 139 -14.63 -12.05 0.33
CA LEU A 139 -13.59 -12.02 1.36
C LEU A 139 -14.05 -11.15 2.53
N ARG A 140 -13.85 -11.64 3.76
CA ARG A 140 -14.17 -10.95 5.01
C ARG A 140 -13.03 -11.11 6.01
N GLY A 141 -12.97 -10.22 6.99
CA GLY A 141 -11.97 -10.22 8.06
C GLY A 141 -11.09 -8.98 8.04
N SER A 142 -10.30 -8.81 9.08
CA SER A 142 -9.40 -7.65 9.24
C SER A 142 -8.35 -7.59 8.14
N LEU A 143 -7.78 -8.74 7.80
CA LEU A 143 -6.76 -8.86 6.77
C LEU A 143 -7.32 -8.56 5.36
N ALA A 144 -8.47 -9.13 5.00
CA ALA A 144 -9.13 -8.84 3.73
C ALA A 144 -9.45 -7.35 3.60
N LYS A 145 -9.97 -6.71 4.66
CA LYS A 145 -10.23 -5.27 4.70
C LYS A 145 -8.96 -4.45 4.52
N SER A 146 -7.86 -4.80 5.20
CA SER A 146 -6.59 -4.10 5.08
C SER A 146 -6.03 -4.15 3.66
N VAL A 147 -6.09 -5.31 3.01
CA VAL A 147 -5.64 -5.48 1.62
C VAL A 147 -6.51 -4.69 0.66
N MET A 148 -7.84 -4.81 0.76
CA MET A 148 -8.77 -4.08 -0.10
C MET A 148 -8.64 -2.57 0.07
N PHE A 149 -8.52 -2.09 1.31
CA PHE A 149 -8.31 -0.68 1.63
C PHE A 149 -7.02 -0.16 0.99
N SER A 150 -5.91 -0.90 1.13
CA SER A 150 -4.63 -0.51 0.53
C SER A 150 -4.68 -0.43 -0.99
N GLN A 151 -5.39 -1.36 -1.65
CA GLN A 151 -5.57 -1.36 -3.11
C GLN A 151 -6.46 -0.20 -3.58
N THR A 152 -7.58 0.02 -2.90
CA THR A 152 -8.50 1.12 -3.21
C THR A 152 -7.79 2.47 -3.04
N MET A 153 -7.10 2.67 -1.92
CA MET A 153 -6.30 3.87 -1.67
C MET A 153 -5.29 4.15 -2.78
N THR A 154 -4.54 3.13 -3.22
CA THR A 154 -3.57 3.30 -4.31
C THR A 154 -4.24 3.72 -5.61
N SER A 155 -5.36 3.09 -5.97
CA SER A 155 -6.10 3.43 -7.19
C SER A 155 -6.70 4.83 -7.13
N GLU A 156 -7.29 5.22 -6.01
CA GLU A 156 -7.85 6.55 -5.80
C GLU A 156 -6.77 7.63 -5.84
N MET A 157 -5.60 7.38 -5.25
CA MET A 157 -4.47 8.32 -5.30
C MET A 157 -4.01 8.58 -6.73
N ILE A 158 -3.98 7.57 -7.60
CA ILE A 158 -3.62 7.74 -9.01
C ILE A 158 -4.64 8.64 -9.72
N ILE A 159 -5.93 8.44 -9.47
CA ILE A 159 -7.01 9.25 -10.06
C ILE A 159 -6.90 10.71 -9.57
N ILE A 160 -6.73 10.92 -8.28
CA ILE A 160 -6.55 12.27 -7.69
C ILE A 160 -5.33 12.96 -8.28
N LEU A 161 -4.21 12.25 -8.41
CA LEU A 161 -2.99 12.77 -9.02
C LEU A 161 -3.22 13.17 -10.48
N ALA A 162 -3.93 12.34 -11.26
CA ALA A 162 -4.26 12.66 -12.65
C ALA A 162 -5.13 13.93 -12.76
N ILE A 163 -6.15 14.06 -11.90
CA ILE A 163 -6.99 15.26 -11.83
C ILE A 163 -6.15 16.48 -11.46
N ALA A 164 -5.29 16.37 -10.45
CA ALA A 164 -4.42 17.45 -10.01
C ALA A 164 -3.49 17.92 -11.15
N VAL A 165 -2.91 17.01 -11.91
CA VAL A 165 -2.07 17.33 -13.08
C VAL A 165 -2.87 18.09 -14.14
N VAL A 166 -4.09 17.67 -14.44
CA VAL A 166 -4.96 18.36 -15.40
C VAL A 166 -5.28 19.78 -14.93
N VAL A 167 -5.63 19.96 -13.65
CA VAL A 167 -5.88 21.29 -13.07
C VAL A 167 -4.64 22.18 -13.15
N ILE A 168 -3.48 21.65 -12.76
CA ILE A 168 -2.21 22.41 -12.81
C ILE A 168 -1.90 22.83 -14.26
N LEU A 169 -2.04 21.92 -15.23
CA LEU A 169 -1.81 22.22 -16.64
C LEU A 169 -2.77 23.33 -17.14
N THR A 170 -4.04 23.24 -16.78
CA THR A 170 -5.05 24.23 -17.15
C THR A 170 -4.68 25.62 -16.59
N VAL A 171 -4.36 25.69 -15.30
CA VAL A 171 -3.98 26.96 -14.65
C VAL A 171 -2.69 27.51 -15.26
N LEU A 172 -1.68 26.67 -15.48
CA LEU A 172 -0.43 27.11 -16.11
C LEU A 172 -0.66 27.63 -17.54
N THR A 173 -1.49 26.95 -18.32
CA THR A 173 -1.82 27.38 -19.70
C THR A 173 -2.52 28.73 -19.74
N LEU A 174 -3.42 28.98 -18.77
CA LEU A 174 -4.17 30.24 -18.68
C LEU A 174 -3.33 31.41 -18.14
N THR A 175 -2.36 31.11 -17.26
CA THR A 175 -1.55 32.14 -16.59
C THR A 175 -0.21 32.42 -17.26
N SER A 176 0.37 31.45 -17.98
CA SER A 176 1.65 31.59 -18.63
C SER A 176 1.56 32.46 -19.88
N LYS A 177 2.51 33.37 -20.02
CA LYS A 177 2.65 34.23 -21.20
C LYS A 177 3.44 33.55 -22.35
N SER A 178 4.11 32.43 -22.06
CA SER A 178 4.94 31.70 -23.01
C SER A 178 4.74 30.19 -22.86
N PHE A 179 4.58 29.50 -23.98
CA PHE A 179 4.48 28.04 -24.00
C PHE A 179 5.71 27.33 -23.42
N PHE A 180 6.88 27.95 -23.43
CA PHE A 180 8.11 27.39 -22.86
C PHE A 180 8.13 27.41 -21.32
N GLU A 181 7.34 28.25 -20.66
CA GLU A 181 7.24 28.29 -19.19
C GLU A 181 6.60 27.02 -18.64
N ILE A 182 5.60 26.48 -19.33
CA ILE A 182 4.82 25.32 -18.88
C ILE A 182 5.73 24.10 -18.62
N PRO A 183 6.52 23.62 -19.60
CA PRO A 183 7.40 22.47 -19.36
C PRO A 183 8.47 22.72 -18.29
N ILE A 184 8.96 23.95 -18.15
CA ILE A 184 9.93 24.27 -17.10
C ILE A 184 9.30 24.12 -15.72
N PHE A 185 8.07 24.64 -15.53
CA PHE A 185 7.34 24.47 -14.27
C PHE A 185 7.04 23.00 -13.99
N LEU A 186 6.62 22.21 -15.00
CA LEU A 186 6.37 20.79 -14.85
C LEU A 186 7.62 20.02 -14.41
N VAL A 187 8.77 20.28 -15.04
CA VAL A 187 10.03 19.67 -14.64
C VAL A 187 10.37 20.05 -13.19
N THR A 188 10.18 21.31 -12.82
CA THR A 188 10.42 21.77 -11.45
C THR A 188 9.51 21.06 -10.46
N PHE A 189 8.23 20.88 -10.77
CA PHE A 189 7.28 20.12 -9.94
C PHE A 189 7.69 18.66 -9.79
N VAL A 190 8.08 18.00 -10.89
CA VAL A 190 8.53 16.60 -10.86
C VAL A 190 9.78 16.46 -10.00
N VAL A 191 10.76 17.34 -10.17
CA VAL A 191 11.98 17.34 -9.35
C VAL A 191 11.64 17.57 -7.88
N ALA A 192 10.78 18.55 -7.57
CA ALA A 192 10.36 18.81 -6.20
C ALA A 192 9.63 17.60 -5.57
N ALA A 193 8.76 16.93 -6.33
CA ALA A 193 8.06 15.72 -5.89
C ALA A 193 9.05 14.57 -5.61
N ILE A 194 10.01 14.34 -6.51
CA ILE A 194 11.04 13.32 -6.33
C ILE A 194 11.89 13.61 -5.08
N LEU A 195 12.29 14.86 -4.89
CA LEU A 195 13.06 15.27 -3.70
C LEU A 195 12.24 15.06 -2.42
N ASN A 196 10.97 15.48 -2.42
CA ASN A 196 10.10 15.30 -1.27
C ASN A 196 9.90 13.82 -0.92
N MET A 197 9.60 12.98 -1.91
CA MET A 197 9.45 11.53 -1.70
C MET A 197 10.77 10.87 -1.27
N GLY A 198 11.89 11.27 -1.88
CA GLY A 198 13.21 10.72 -1.57
C GLY A 198 13.71 11.07 -0.17
N THR A 199 13.41 12.28 0.33
CA THR A 199 13.80 12.69 1.69
C THR A 199 13.06 11.91 2.77
N ASN A 200 11.91 11.32 2.46
CA ASN A 200 11.20 10.43 3.39
C ASN A 200 12.01 9.17 3.77
N PHE A 201 13.02 8.80 2.98
CA PHE A 201 13.97 7.77 3.36
C PHE A 201 14.64 8.04 4.72
N LEU A 202 14.89 9.30 5.08
CA LEU A 202 15.44 9.68 6.37
C LEU A 202 14.50 9.36 7.54
N LEU A 203 13.19 9.24 7.26
CA LEU A 203 12.17 8.88 8.24
C LEU A 203 11.98 7.35 8.33
N GLY A 204 12.55 6.59 7.39
CA GLY A 204 12.49 5.12 7.32
C GLY A 204 11.14 4.57 6.87
N SER A 205 10.03 5.09 7.36
CA SER A 205 8.68 4.70 6.97
C SER A 205 7.75 5.90 6.86
N ILE A 206 6.77 5.80 5.99
CA ILE A 206 5.73 6.83 5.81
C ILE A 206 4.35 6.19 5.92
N SER A 207 3.35 6.99 6.32
CA SER A 207 1.95 6.62 6.28
C SER A 207 1.18 7.57 5.38
N PHE A 208 0.22 7.04 4.63
CA PHE A 208 -0.76 7.83 3.89
C PHE A 208 -2.08 8.00 4.65
N ILE A 209 -2.16 7.44 5.87
CA ILE A 209 -3.34 7.60 6.72
C ILE A 209 -3.20 8.94 7.44
N THR A 210 -4.10 9.86 7.14
CA THR A 210 -4.31 11.10 7.89
C THR A 210 -5.59 10.98 8.69
N ASN A 211 -5.58 11.48 9.93
CA ASN A 211 -6.77 11.57 10.76
C ASN A 211 -7.71 12.66 10.24
#